data_60aa702840090b04cbb3058101497b00
#
_entry.id   60aa702840090b04cbb3058101497b00
#
_cell.length_a   1.000
_cell.length_b   1.000
_cell.length_c   1.000
_cell.angle_alpha   90.00
_cell.angle_beta   90.00
_cell.angle_gamma   90.00
#
_symmetry.space_group_name_H-M   'P 1'
#
loop_
_entity.id
_entity.type
_entity.pdbx_description
1 polymer ?
#
loop_
_entity_poly.entity_id
_entity_poly.type
_entity_poly.pdbx_seq_one_letter_code
_entity_poly.pdbx_strand_id
1 'polypeptide(L)'
;MSLKTVLCLAALAAASTIAPASAQQPARVFEMRTYTCNEGKLPDLLARFRNHTVQIFEKHGMTSVGYWVPQDAPGSHNTLIYILAHPSREAAKKNWAAFQNDPEWQKVQKESEANGKIVNNVVSVFMEATDFSAIK
;
A
#
# COMPACT_ATOMS: atom_id res chain seq x y z
N MET A 1 83.80 14.76 -0.12
CA MET A 1 82.54 15.27 -0.73
C MET A 1 81.41 14.28 -0.40
N SER A 2 80.51 14.68 0.45
CA SER A 2 79.48 13.82 1.03
C SER A 2 78.20 13.95 0.23
N LEU A 3 77.77 12.87 -0.40
CA LEU A 3 76.48 12.82 -1.16
C LEU A 3 75.36 12.38 -0.17
N LYS A 4 74.53 13.33 0.22
CA LYS A 4 73.38 13.05 1.08
C LYS A 4 72.20 12.51 0.22
N THR A 5 71.92 11.24 0.40
CA THR A 5 70.79 10.56 -0.21
C THR A 5 69.51 10.94 0.59
N VAL A 6 68.59 11.67 -0.01
CA VAL A 6 67.27 11.97 0.57
C VAL A 6 66.31 10.86 0.20
N LEU A 7 65.87 10.10 1.21
CA LEU A 7 64.86 9.05 1.07
C LEU A 7 63.47 9.70 1.20
N CYS A 8 62.71 9.81 0.08
CA CYS A 8 61.32 10.20 0.08
C CYS A 8 60.44 8.99 0.43
N LEU A 9 59.88 8.98 1.65
CA LEU A 9 58.80 8.07 2.02
C LEU A 9 57.51 8.58 1.40
N ALA A 10 56.99 7.86 0.45
CA ALA A 10 55.60 8.08 -0.07
C ALA A 10 54.64 7.33 0.87
N ALA A 11 53.89 8.05 1.67
CA ALA A 11 52.79 7.50 2.48
C ALA A 11 51.56 7.29 1.55
N LEU A 12 51.23 6.03 1.28
CA LEU A 12 49.98 5.66 0.58
C LEU A 12 48.82 5.75 1.60
N ALA A 13 48.03 6.80 1.51
CA ALA A 13 46.79 6.90 2.28
C ALA A 13 45.69 6.06 1.57
N ALA A 14 45.37 4.92 2.15
CA ALA A 14 44.24 4.10 1.70
C ALA A 14 42.92 4.79 2.15
N ALA A 15 42.26 5.43 1.20
CA ALA A 15 40.91 5.96 1.42
C ALA A 15 39.91 4.79 1.43
N SER A 16 39.48 4.38 2.63
CA SER A 16 38.37 3.43 2.79
C SER A 16 37.07 4.13 2.43
N THR A 17 36.54 3.87 1.26
CA THR A 17 35.19 4.29 0.87
C THR A 17 34.17 3.45 1.62
N ILE A 18 33.60 4.01 2.69
CA ILE A 18 32.45 3.44 3.36
C ILE A 18 31.26 3.66 2.42
N ALA A 19 30.81 2.60 1.75
CA ALA A 19 29.57 2.63 0.99
C ALA A 19 28.41 2.92 1.98
N PRO A 20 27.48 3.84 1.65
CA PRO A 20 26.34 4.08 2.52
C PRO A 20 25.56 2.77 2.65
N ALA A 21 25.35 2.32 3.89
CA ALA A 21 24.45 1.22 4.17
C ALA A 21 23.08 1.61 3.64
N SER A 22 22.59 0.86 2.65
CA SER A 22 21.23 1.04 2.12
C SER A 22 20.28 0.90 3.30
N ALA A 23 19.67 2.01 3.73
CA ALA A 23 18.68 1.99 4.79
C ALA A 23 17.53 1.11 4.33
N GLN A 24 17.45 -0.11 4.87
CA GLN A 24 16.41 -1.07 4.56
C GLN A 24 15.09 -0.47 5.03
N GLN A 25 14.21 -0.12 4.09
CA GLN A 25 12.89 0.36 4.46
C GLN A 25 12.19 -0.70 5.29
N PRO A 26 11.52 -0.32 6.40
CA PRO A 26 10.80 -1.28 7.21
C PRO A 26 9.81 -2.06 6.34
N ALA A 27 9.78 -3.38 6.53
CA ALA A 27 8.90 -4.27 5.78
C ALA A 27 7.45 -3.84 5.94
N ARG A 28 6.77 -3.56 4.83
CA ARG A 28 5.35 -3.22 4.82
C ARG A 28 4.50 -4.47 4.95
N VAL A 29 3.30 -4.30 5.48
CA VAL A 29 2.26 -5.33 5.48
C VAL A 29 1.26 -4.98 4.38
N PHE A 30 0.90 -5.97 3.57
CA PHE A 30 -0.10 -5.79 2.52
C PHE A 30 -1.43 -6.39 2.97
N GLU A 31 -2.51 -5.71 2.64
CA GLU A 31 -3.87 -6.18 2.92
C GLU A 31 -4.62 -6.32 1.60
N MET A 32 -4.90 -7.55 1.20
CA MET A 32 -5.77 -7.83 0.05
C MET A 32 -7.22 -7.89 0.55
N ARG A 33 -8.07 -7.11 -0.08
CA ARG A 33 -9.51 -7.09 0.21
C ARG A 33 -10.29 -7.50 -1.04
N THR A 34 -11.21 -8.43 -0.83
CA THR A 34 -12.15 -8.86 -1.86
C THR A 34 -13.55 -8.44 -1.43
N TYR A 35 -14.15 -7.56 -2.21
CA TYR A 35 -15.52 -7.09 -2.02
C TYR A 35 -16.45 -7.80 -3.01
N THR A 36 -17.48 -8.47 -2.49
CA THR A 36 -18.57 -8.98 -3.31
C THR A 36 -19.77 -8.06 -3.16
N CYS A 37 -20.27 -7.53 -4.28
CA CYS A 37 -21.43 -6.64 -4.31
C CYS A 37 -22.73 -7.40 -4.38
N ASN A 38 -23.80 -6.74 -3.94
CA ASN A 38 -25.16 -7.13 -4.30
C ASN A 38 -25.37 -7.01 -5.82
N GLU A 39 -26.35 -7.71 -6.35
CA GLU A 39 -26.63 -7.75 -7.79
C GLU A 39 -26.75 -6.33 -8.39
N GLY A 40 -26.07 -6.09 -9.50
CA GLY A 40 -26.07 -4.81 -10.22
C GLY A 40 -25.32 -3.66 -9.53
N LYS A 41 -24.67 -3.90 -8.36
CA LYS A 41 -24.06 -2.83 -7.55
C LYS A 41 -22.56 -2.61 -7.79
N LEU A 42 -21.90 -3.41 -8.61
CA LEU A 42 -20.47 -3.20 -8.90
C LEU A 42 -20.19 -1.83 -9.55
N PRO A 43 -20.97 -1.33 -10.52
CA PRO A 43 -20.74 0.02 -11.06
C PRO A 43 -20.82 1.12 -10.00
N ASP A 44 -21.74 1.02 -9.04
CA ASP A 44 -21.89 1.96 -7.95
C ASP A 44 -20.66 1.91 -7.00
N LEU A 45 -20.14 0.70 -6.72
CA LEU A 45 -18.92 0.51 -5.95
C LEU A 45 -17.71 1.16 -6.64
N LEU A 46 -17.52 0.90 -7.93
CA LEU A 46 -16.41 1.46 -8.70
C LEU A 46 -16.47 2.99 -8.76
N ALA A 47 -17.67 3.57 -8.92
CA ALA A 47 -17.87 5.01 -8.88
C ALA A 47 -17.51 5.58 -7.49
N ARG A 48 -17.95 4.94 -6.40
CA ARG A 48 -17.62 5.34 -5.03
C ARG A 48 -16.11 5.32 -4.78
N PHE A 49 -15.42 4.27 -5.22
CA PHE A 49 -13.96 4.17 -5.09
C PHE A 49 -13.25 5.27 -5.88
N ARG A 50 -13.58 5.45 -7.14
CA ARG A 50 -12.97 6.42 -8.05
C ARG A 50 -13.13 7.85 -7.54
N ASN A 51 -14.32 8.19 -7.08
CA ASN A 51 -14.66 9.58 -6.77
C ASN A 51 -14.35 9.97 -5.31
N HIS A 52 -14.24 9.00 -4.40
CA HIS A 52 -14.15 9.28 -2.96
C HIS A 52 -13.21 8.35 -2.20
N THR A 53 -13.43 7.02 -2.24
CA THR A 53 -12.82 6.09 -1.28
C THR A 53 -11.30 6.09 -1.34
N VAL A 54 -10.71 6.13 -2.54
CA VAL A 54 -9.25 6.13 -2.73
C VAL A 54 -8.61 7.32 -2.04
N GLN A 55 -9.18 8.51 -2.19
CA GLN A 55 -8.67 9.73 -1.57
C GLN A 55 -8.80 9.71 -0.03
N ILE A 56 -9.91 9.13 0.47
CA ILE A 56 -10.12 9.00 1.92
C ILE A 56 -9.15 7.95 2.51
N PHE A 57 -8.82 6.87 1.77
CA PHE A 57 -7.76 5.95 2.17
C PHE A 57 -6.41 6.66 2.33
N GLU A 58 -6.01 7.45 1.35
CA GLU A 58 -4.76 8.22 1.37
C GLU A 58 -4.73 9.21 2.55
N LYS A 59 -5.84 9.91 2.80
CA LYS A 59 -6.02 10.80 3.95
C LYS A 59 -5.74 10.11 5.29
N HIS A 60 -6.06 8.83 5.40
CA HIS A 60 -5.86 8.02 6.59
C HIS A 60 -4.61 7.14 6.55
N GLY A 61 -3.65 7.43 5.66
CA GLY A 61 -2.35 6.75 5.61
C GLY A 61 -2.41 5.31 5.09
N MET A 62 -3.48 4.95 4.37
CA MET A 62 -3.61 3.66 3.70
C MET A 62 -3.16 3.80 2.24
N THR A 63 -2.00 3.24 1.91
CA THR A 63 -1.39 3.37 0.58
C THR A 63 -1.99 2.36 -0.39
N SER A 64 -2.57 2.85 -1.50
CA SER A 64 -3.11 2.01 -2.56
C SER A 64 -2.00 1.35 -3.37
N VAL A 65 -2.08 0.01 -3.53
CA VAL A 65 -1.21 -0.75 -4.44
C VAL A 65 -1.90 -0.93 -5.79
N GLY A 66 -3.18 -1.31 -5.79
CA GLY A 66 -3.96 -1.44 -7.02
C GLY A 66 -5.37 -1.98 -6.78
N TYR A 67 -6.18 -1.93 -7.83
CA TYR A 67 -7.60 -2.29 -7.84
C TYR A 67 -7.92 -3.08 -9.10
N TRP A 68 -8.60 -4.22 -8.95
CA TRP A 68 -8.91 -5.12 -10.06
C TRP A 68 -10.35 -5.64 -9.99
N VAL A 69 -10.93 -5.83 -11.16
CA VAL A 69 -12.18 -6.57 -11.34
C VAL A 69 -11.83 -7.86 -12.10
N PRO A 70 -12.28 -9.04 -11.64
CA PRO A 70 -12.08 -10.29 -12.39
C PRO A 70 -12.64 -10.20 -13.80
N GLN A 71 -12.00 -10.88 -14.76
CA GLN A 71 -12.48 -10.93 -16.14
C GLN A 71 -13.62 -11.92 -16.34
N ASP A 72 -13.62 -13.00 -15.53
CA ASP A 72 -14.57 -14.10 -15.67
C ASP A 72 -15.76 -13.98 -14.71
N ALA A 73 -16.94 -14.45 -15.17
CA ALA A 73 -18.13 -14.55 -14.35
C ALA A 73 -17.96 -15.61 -13.24
N PRO A 74 -18.59 -15.45 -12.06
CA PRO A 74 -19.46 -14.32 -11.68
C PRO A 74 -18.71 -13.04 -11.26
N GLY A 75 -17.39 -13.14 -11.02
CA GLY A 75 -16.57 -12.06 -10.45
C GLY A 75 -16.58 -10.78 -11.29
N SER A 76 -16.63 -10.90 -12.62
CA SER A 76 -16.68 -9.74 -13.53
C SER A 76 -17.91 -8.84 -13.35
N HIS A 77 -18.95 -9.36 -12.69
CA HIS A 77 -20.21 -8.65 -12.49
C HIS A 77 -20.42 -8.12 -11.09
N ASN A 78 -19.67 -8.64 -10.10
CA ASN A 78 -19.95 -8.36 -8.70
C ASN A 78 -18.73 -8.17 -7.79
N THR A 79 -17.48 -8.28 -8.30
CA THR A 79 -16.30 -8.37 -7.42
C THR A 79 -15.31 -7.26 -7.71
N LEU A 80 -14.86 -6.58 -6.65
CA LEU A 80 -13.70 -5.70 -6.64
C LEU A 80 -12.64 -6.31 -5.72
N ILE A 81 -11.42 -6.49 -6.24
CA ILE A 81 -10.25 -6.90 -5.47
C ILE A 81 -9.29 -5.73 -5.42
N TYR A 82 -8.74 -5.42 -4.24
CA TYR A 82 -7.73 -4.40 -4.11
C TYR A 82 -6.72 -4.72 -3.02
N ILE A 83 -5.55 -4.10 -3.11
CA ILE A 83 -4.46 -4.26 -2.16
C ILE A 83 -4.06 -2.89 -1.62
N LEU A 84 -3.98 -2.81 -0.29
CA LEU A 84 -3.41 -1.69 0.43
C LEU A 84 -2.07 -2.10 1.06
N ALA A 85 -1.15 -1.15 1.16
CA ALA A 85 0.08 -1.31 1.93
C ALA A 85 -0.01 -0.49 3.22
N HIS A 86 0.40 -1.11 4.32
CA HIS A 86 0.43 -0.51 5.64
C HIS A 86 1.84 -0.63 6.25
N PRO A 87 2.27 0.31 7.12
CA PRO A 87 3.54 0.18 7.85
C PRO A 87 3.57 -1.04 8.78
N SER A 88 2.42 -1.43 9.37
CA SER A 88 2.24 -2.58 10.25
C SER A 88 0.76 -2.96 10.36
N ARG A 89 0.47 -4.11 10.97
CA ARG A 89 -0.92 -4.52 11.27
C ARG A 89 -1.59 -3.58 12.28
N GLU A 90 -0.83 -3.07 13.25
CA GLU A 90 -1.30 -2.10 14.22
C GLU A 90 -1.67 -0.77 13.53
N ALA A 91 -0.82 -0.30 12.61
CA ALA A 91 -1.11 0.87 11.79
C ALA A 91 -2.37 0.66 10.93
N ALA A 92 -2.53 -0.51 10.30
CA ALA A 92 -3.72 -0.86 9.54
C ALA A 92 -4.98 -0.77 10.42
N LYS A 93 -4.96 -1.38 11.61
CA LYS A 93 -6.09 -1.34 12.55
C LYS A 93 -6.46 0.09 12.94
N LYS A 94 -5.46 0.92 13.27
CA LYS A 94 -5.65 2.33 13.63
C LYS A 94 -6.24 3.13 12.46
N ASN A 95 -5.68 2.96 11.26
CA ASN A 95 -6.08 3.70 10.08
C ASN A 95 -7.50 3.30 9.61
N TRP A 96 -7.85 2.02 9.69
CA TRP A 96 -9.21 1.55 9.43
C TRP A 96 -10.22 2.14 10.42
N ALA A 97 -9.89 2.20 11.71
CA ALA A 97 -10.75 2.83 12.70
C ALA A 97 -10.96 4.33 12.41
N ALA A 98 -9.89 5.05 12.06
CA ALA A 98 -9.97 6.46 11.67
C ALA A 98 -10.82 6.67 10.40
N PHE A 99 -10.65 5.82 9.39
CA PHE A 99 -11.45 5.82 8.17
C PHE A 99 -12.95 5.61 8.47
N GLN A 100 -13.29 4.60 9.27
CA GLN A 100 -14.69 4.30 9.62
C GLN A 100 -15.36 5.43 10.39
N ASN A 101 -14.61 6.17 11.20
CA ASN A 101 -15.11 7.31 11.98
C ASN A 101 -15.04 8.65 11.24
N ASP A 102 -14.50 8.68 10.02
CA ASP A 102 -14.42 9.90 9.22
C ASP A 102 -15.83 10.36 8.77
N PRO A 103 -16.27 11.56 9.12
CA PRO A 103 -17.57 12.08 8.68
C PRO A 103 -17.74 12.14 7.16
N GLU A 104 -16.64 12.38 6.43
CA GLU A 104 -16.65 12.37 4.97
C GLU A 104 -16.98 10.98 4.44
N TRP A 105 -16.32 9.93 4.96
CA TRP A 105 -16.62 8.55 4.61
C TRP A 105 -18.06 8.18 4.95
N GLN A 106 -18.52 8.51 6.15
CA GLN A 106 -19.90 8.20 6.59
C GLN A 106 -20.94 8.84 5.67
N LYS A 107 -20.71 10.09 5.24
CA LYS A 107 -21.55 10.78 4.27
C LYS A 107 -21.54 10.06 2.92
N VAL A 108 -20.37 9.76 2.38
CA VAL A 108 -20.18 9.04 1.10
C VAL A 108 -20.88 7.69 1.12
N GLN A 109 -20.70 6.92 2.20
CA GLN A 109 -21.35 5.62 2.37
C GLN A 109 -22.87 5.75 2.35
N LYS A 110 -23.42 6.67 3.15
CA LYS A 110 -24.85 6.91 3.23
C LYS A 110 -25.46 7.33 1.89
N GLU A 111 -24.81 8.26 1.20
CA GLU A 111 -25.29 8.77 -0.09
C GLU A 111 -25.24 7.71 -1.19
N SER A 112 -24.12 6.96 -1.27
CA SER A 112 -23.94 5.91 -2.28
C SER A 112 -24.84 4.70 -2.06
N GLU A 113 -25.32 4.48 -0.85
CA GLU A 113 -26.22 3.37 -0.47
C GLU A 113 -27.70 3.80 -0.34
N ALA A 114 -28.05 5.02 -0.78
CA ALA A 114 -29.43 5.50 -0.73
C ALA A 114 -30.41 4.59 -1.49
N ASN A 115 -29.97 3.90 -2.53
CA ASN A 115 -30.73 2.94 -3.34
C ASN A 115 -30.38 1.48 -3.00
N GLY A 116 -29.95 1.21 -1.78
CA GLY A 116 -29.63 -0.13 -1.29
C GLY A 116 -28.14 -0.35 -1.05
N LYS A 117 -27.88 -1.34 -0.21
CA LYS A 117 -26.53 -1.73 0.19
C LYS A 117 -25.70 -2.18 -1.02
N ILE A 118 -24.49 -1.66 -1.16
CA ILE A 118 -23.60 -1.99 -2.28
C ILE A 118 -22.85 -3.30 -2.01
N VAL A 119 -22.12 -3.37 -0.89
CA VAL A 119 -21.23 -4.50 -0.59
C VAL A 119 -21.96 -5.53 0.27
N ASN A 120 -22.02 -6.76 -0.22
CA ASN A 120 -22.62 -7.89 0.47
C ASN A 120 -21.63 -8.58 1.41
N ASN A 121 -20.40 -8.83 0.93
CA ASN A 121 -19.38 -9.55 1.66
C ASN A 121 -18.00 -8.92 1.47
N VAL A 122 -17.18 -8.99 2.52
CA VAL A 122 -15.79 -8.53 2.53
C VAL A 122 -14.90 -9.64 3.08
N VAL A 123 -13.88 -10.00 2.30
CA VAL A 123 -12.79 -10.87 2.76
C VAL A 123 -11.52 -10.03 2.83
N SER A 124 -10.79 -10.09 3.94
CA SER A 124 -9.51 -9.40 4.14
C SER A 124 -8.42 -10.42 4.47
N VAL A 125 -7.29 -10.33 3.76
CA VAL A 125 -6.13 -11.19 3.98
C VAL A 125 -4.89 -10.30 4.13
N PHE A 126 -4.21 -10.41 5.26
CA PHE A 126 -2.91 -9.76 5.47
C PHE A 126 -1.79 -10.63 4.92
N MET A 127 -0.83 -10.00 4.25
CA MET A 127 0.26 -10.67 3.54
C MET A 127 1.59 -9.97 3.81
N GLU A 128 2.67 -10.73 3.80
CA GLU A 128 4.04 -10.24 3.77
C GLU A 128 4.64 -10.51 2.39
N ALA A 129 5.46 -9.57 1.91
CA ALA A 129 6.16 -9.79 0.65
C ALA A 129 7.25 -10.85 0.84
N THR A 130 7.35 -11.78 -0.11
CA THR A 130 8.46 -12.73 -0.17
C THR A 130 9.75 -12.06 -0.60
N ASP A 131 10.90 -12.71 -0.41
CA ASP A 131 12.22 -12.21 -0.82
C ASP A 131 12.31 -11.99 -2.34
N PHE A 132 11.57 -12.75 -3.14
CA PHE A 132 11.48 -12.65 -4.60
C PHE A 132 10.33 -11.76 -5.12
N SER A 133 9.55 -11.11 -4.24
CA SER A 133 8.48 -10.21 -4.66
C SER A 133 9.05 -8.92 -5.25
N ALA A 134 8.50 -8.47 -6.38
CA ALA A 134 8.85 -7.20 -6.99
C ALA A 134 8.32 -5.99 -6.21
N ILE A 135 7.24 -6.19 -5.44
CA ILE A 135 6.63 -5.19 -4.56
C ILE A 135 6.94 -5.57 -3.12
N LYS A 136 7.54 -4.63 -2.39
CA LYS A 136 7.98 -4.81 -0.99
C LYS A 136 7.33 -3.77 -0.08
#